data_995df3dc1118adaa1a139ba23371239e
#
_entry.id   995df3dc1118adaa1a139ba23371239e
#
_cell.length_a   1.000
_cell.length_b   1.000
_cell.length_c   1.000
_cell.angle_alpha   90.00
_cell.angle_beta   90.00
_cell.angle_gamma   90.00
#
_symmetry.space_group_name_H-M   'P 1'
#
loop_
_entity.id
_entity.type
_entity.pdbx_description
1 polymer ?
#
loop_
_entity_poly.entity_id
_entity_poly.type
_entity_poly.pdbx_seq_one_letter_code
_entity_poly.pdbx_strand_id
1 'polypeptide(L)'
;MDIAERLRAAGLRPTHQRVALARLLFDGCDRHVTAEVLHEEAIARKVPVSLATVYNTLHQFTEVGLLREVAVEGAKTYFDTNTSNHYHFFC
;
A
#
# COMPACT_ATOMS: atom_id res chain seq x y z
N MET A 1 -9.07 13.59 3.13
CA MET A 1 -9.71 12.79 2.08
C MET A 1 -9.80 11.35 2.54
N ASP A 2 -10.95 10.78 2.38
CA ASP A 2 -11.26 9.41 2.74
C ASP A 2 -10.49 8.44 1.84
N ILE A 3 -10.17 7.27 2.37
CA ILE A 3 -9.42 6.24 1.62
C ILE A 3 -10.17 5.83 0.35
N ALA A 4 -11.49 5.63 0.44
CA ALA A 4 -12.27 5.26 -0.74
C ALA A 4 -12.21 6.35 -1.81
N GLU A 5 -12.25 7.60 -1.40
CA GLU A 5 -12.13 8.72 -2.34
C GLU A 5 -10.74 8.79 -2.97
N ARG A 6 -9.70 8.50 -2.21
CA ARG A 6 -8.34 8.44 -2.75
C ARG A 6 -8.22 7.37 -3.83
N LEU A 7 -8.83 6.22 -3.60
CA LEU A 7 -8.81 5.14 -4.60
C LEU A 7 -9.57 5.56 -5.86
N ARG A 8 -10.75 6.16 -5.71
CA ARG A 8 -11.52 6.64 -6.86
C ARG A 8 -10.77 7.72 -7.63
N ALA A 9 -10.15 8.65 -6.93
CA ALA A 9 -9.38 9.71 -7.56
C ALA A 9 -8.22 9.16 -8.37
N ALA A 10 -7.65 8.03 -7.94
CA ALA A 10 -6.57 7.37 -8.65
C ALA A 10 -7.06 6.47 -9.78
N GLY A 11 -8.38 6.31 -9.93
CA GLY A 11 -8.95 5.48 -10.96
C GLY A 11 -9.18 4.03 -10.55
N LEU A 12 -9.15 3.76 -9.26
CA LEU A 12 -9.36 2.41 -8.75
C LEU A 12 -10.72 2.30 -8.06
N ARG A 13 -11.38 1.18 -8.31
CA ARG A 13 -12.61 0.88 -7.61
C ARG A 13 -12.30 0.58 -6.14
N PRO A 14 -13.01 1.20 -5.19
CA PRO A 14 -12.77 0.96 -3.77
C PRO A 14 -13.43 -0.33 -3.29
N THR A 15 -12.85 -1.46 -3.66
CA THR A 15 -13.32 -2.76 -3.18
C THR A 15 -12.97 -2.91 -1.71
N HIS A 16 -13.64 -3.84 -1.03
CA HIS A 16 -13.40 -4.08 0.38
C HIS A 16 -11.92 -4.37 0.67
N GLN A 17 -11.30 -5.22 -0.14
CA GLN A 17 -9.89 -5.57 0.05
C GLN A 17 -8.97 -4.39 -0.22
N ARG A 18 -9.21 -3.63 -1.28
CA ARG A 18 -8.40 -2.45 -1.59
C ARG A 18 -8.48 -1.41 -0.48
N VAL A 19 -9.69 -1.16 0.03
CA VAL A 19 -9.88 -0.20 1.11
C VAL A 19 -9.15 -0.67 2.37
N ALA A 20 -9.29 -1.95 2.70
CA ALA A 20 -8.65 -2.48 3.91
C ALA A 20 -7.13 -2.39 3.82
N LEU A 21 -6.54 -2.76 2.69
CA LEU A 21 -5.09 -2.68 2.51
C LEU A 21 -4.61 -1.22 2.46
N ALA A 22 -5.37 -0.35 1.82
CA ALA A 22 -5.01 1.06 1.76
C ALA A 22 -5.01 1.69 3.16
N ARG A 23 -5.93 1.31 4.02
CA ARG A 23 -5.94 1.79 5.40
C ARG A 23 -4.69 1.37 6.16
N LEU A 24 -4.24 0.15 5.96
CA LEU A 24 -3.01 -0.32 6.59
C LEU A 24 -1.79 0.47 6.11
N LEU A 25 -1.79 0.86 4.85
CA LEU A 25 -0.67 1.58 4.27
C LEU A 25 -0.68 3.08 4.59
N PHE A 26 -1.84 3.71 4.50
CA PHE A 26 -1.93 5.17 4.49
C PHE A 26 -2.48 5.77 5.77
N ASP A 27 -2.75 4.94 6.76
CA ASP A 27 -3.28 5.41 8.04
C ASP A 27 -2.11 5.74 8.97
N GLY A 28 -1.70 6.99 8.96
CA GLY A 28 -0.60 7.46 9.80
C GLY A 28 0.60 7.92 9.00
N CYS A 29 1.78 7.57 9.50
CA CYS A 29 3.04 8.03 8.93
C CYS A 29 3.38 7.34 7.62
N ASP A 30 4.24 7.98 6.84
CA ASP A 30 4.83 7.35 5.67
C ASP A 30 5.56 6.08 6.09
N ARG A 31 5.47 5.05 5.26
CA ARG A 31 6.08 3.78 5.57
C ARG A 31 6.46 3.05 4.28
N HIS A 32 7.37 2.12 4.42
CA HIS A 32 7.70 1.20 3.34
C HIS A 32 7.54 -0.23 3.84
N VAL A 33 6.95 -1.08 3.02
CA VAL A 33 6.63 -2.45 3.41
C VAL A 33 6.92 -3.40 2.26
N THR A 34 7.18 -4.65 2.61
CA THR A 34 7.13 -5.73 1.62
C THR A 34 5.70 -6.28 1.58
N ALA A 35 5.40 -7.02 0.53
CA ALA A 35 4.08 -7.65 0.43
C ALA A 35 3.85 -8.63 1.57
N GLU A 36 4.89 -9.33 1.97
CA GLU A 36 4.80 -10.30 3.07
C GLU A 36 4.44 -9.63 4.38
N VAL A 37 5.08 -8.51 4.69
CA VAL A 37 4.79 -7.76 5.91
C VAL A 37 3.36 -7.25 5.89
N LEU A 38 2.92 -6.68 4.78
CA LEU A 38 1.56 -6.18 4.67
C LEU A 38 0.55 -7.32 4.80
N HIS A 39 0.86 -8.48 4.21
CA HIS A 39 0.01 -9.65 4.33
C HIS A 39 -0.13 -10.09 5.79
N GLU A 40 0.98 -10.13 6.52
CA GLU A 40 0.95 -10.47 7.95
C GLU A 40 0.10 -9.49 8.74
N GLU A 41 0.21 -8.21 8.46
CA GLU A 41 -0.60 -7.19 9.12
C GLU A 41 -2.09 -7.37 8.80
N ALA A 42 -2.40 -7.68 7.55
CA ALA A 42 -3.78 -7.92 7.14
C ALA A 42 -4.38 -9.11 7.88
N ILE A 43 -3.62 -10.20 7.98
CA ILE A 43 -4.09 -11.39 8.70
C ILE A 43 -4.29 -11.06 10.18
N ALA A 44 -3.38 -10.31 10.78
CA ALA A 44 -3.49 -9.91 12.18
C ALA A 44 -4.74 -9.04 12.42
N ARG A 45 -5.17 -8.31 11.41
CA ARG A 45 -6.39 -7.49 11.47
C ARG A 45 -7.62 -8.22 10.95
N LYS A 46 -7.50 -9.52 10.69
CA LYS A 46 -8.60 -10.38 10.23
C LYS A 46 -9.14 -9.94 8.88
N VAL A 47 -8.27 -9.44 8.03
CA VAL A 47 -8.61 -9.12 6.65
C VAL A 47 -8.33 -10.37 5.81
N PRO A 48 -9.37 -11.00 5.23
CA PRO A 48 -9.19 -12.27 4.52
C PRO A 48 -8.63 -12.04 3.11
N VAL A 49 -7.32 -12.04 3.00
CA VAL A 49 -6.66 -11.77 1.72
C VAL A 49 -5.45 -12.69 1.59
N SER A 50 -5.23 -13.20 0.37
CA SER A 50 -4.07 -14.02 0.07
C SER A 50 -2.85 -13.14 -0.21
N LEU A 51 -1.66 -13.73 -0.11
CA LEU A 51 -0.44 -13.04 -0.45
C LEU A 51 -0.44 -12.58 -1.91
N ALA A 52 -0.96 -13.42 -2.82
CA ALA A 52 -1.08 -13.04 -4.23
C ALA A 52 -1.95 -11.80 -4.42
N THR A 53 -3.05 -11.71 -3.69
CA THR A 53 -3.92 -10.53 -3.73
C THR A 53 -3.21 -9.29 -3.21
N VAL A 54 -2.42 -9.45 -2.14
CA VAL A 54 -1.62 -8.34 -1.60
C VAL A 54 -0.64 -7.83 -2.65
N TYR A 55 0.10 -8.73 -3.30
CA TYR A 55 1.01 -8.34 -4.38
C TYR A 55 0.29 -7.60 -5.50
N ASN A 56 -0.81 -8.15 -5.98
CA ASN A 56 -1.56 -7.52 -7.06
C ASN A 56 -2.06 -6.14 -6.68
N THR A 57 -2.54 -5.98 -5.45
CA THR A 57 -3.04 -4.69 -4.97
C THR A 57 -1.90 -3.68 -4.86
N LEU A 58 -0.76 -4.09 -4.33
CA LEU A 58 0.41 -3.21 -4.23
C LEU A 58 0.87 -2.75 -5.62
N HIS A 59 0.89 -3.65 -6.59
CA HIS A 59 1.25 -3.27 -7.96
C HIS A 59 0.23 -2.31 -8.58
N GLN A 60 -1.05 -2.53 -8.34
CA GLN A 60 -2.07 -1.60 -8.82
C GLN A 60 -1.91 -0.22 -8.21
N PHE A 61 -1.64 -0.16 -6.91
CA PHE A 61 -1.41 1.12 -6.23
C PHE A 61 -0.17 1.82 -6.79
N THR A 62 0.86 1.06 -7.12
CA THR A 62 2.08 1.61 -7.70
C THR A 62 1.81 2.18 -9.09
N GLU A 63 1.04 1.46 -9.91
CA GLU A 63 0.73 1.90 -11.27
C GLU A 63 -0.04 3.22 -11.30
N VAL A 64 -0.89 3.45 -10.31
CA VAL A 64 -1.68 4.68 -10.26
C VAL A 64 -1.02 5.78 -9.43
N GLY A 65 0.21 5.56 -8.97
CA GLY A 65 0.98 6.59 -8.28
C GLY A 65 0.70 6.74 -6.79
N LEU A 66 -0.02 5.80 -6.18
CA LEU A 66 -0.25 5.82 -4.73
C LEU A 66 0.94 5.29 -3.96
N LEU A 67 1.74 4.43 -4.58
CA LEU A 67 2.94 3.86 -3.98
C LEU A 67 4.11 3.98 -4.95
N ARG A 68 5.31 3.89 -4.42
CA ARG A 68 6.53 3.80 -5.19
C ARG A 68 7.19 2.47 -4.88
N GLU A 69 7.53 1.73 -5.93
CA GLU A 69 8.25 0.48 -5.77
C GLU A 69 9.74 0.78 -5.65
N VAL A 70 10.36 0.26 -4.62
CA VAL A 70 11.80 0.47 -4.38
C VAL A 70 12.48 -0.90 -4.32
N ALA A 71 13.36 -1.14 -5.26
CA ALA A 71 14.18 -2.35 -5.26
C ALA A 71 15.31 -2.15 -4.26
N VAL A 72 15.41 -3.06 -3.31
CA VAL A 72 16.46 -3.03 -2.32
C VAL A 72 17.42 -4.17 -2.60
N GLU A 73 18.64 -4.01 -2.18
CA GLU A 73 19.67 -5.01 -2.32
C GLU A 73 19.17 -6.37 -1.85
N GLY A 74 19.35 -7.38 -2.70
CA GLY A 74 18.80 -8.70 -2.46
C GLY A 74 17.52 -8.92 -3.24
N ALA A 75 16.70 -9.87 -2.81
CA ALA A 75 15.52 -10.32 -3.52
C ALA A 75 14.23 -9.60 -3.11
N LYS A 76 14.32 -8.64 -2.20
CA LYS A 76 13.11 -8.00 -1.65
C LYS A 76 12.77 -6.72 -2.38
N THR A 77 11.50 -6.53 -2.64
CA THR A 77 10.95 -5.30 -3.18
C THR A 77 10.11 -4.62 -2.10
N TYR A 78 10.39 -3.33 -1.88
CA TYR A 78 9.62 -2.54 -0.93
C TYR A 78 8.67 -1.61 -1.66
N PHE A 79 7.54 -1.37 -1.04
CA PHE A 79 6.54 -0.43 -1.54
C PHE A 79 6.46 0.72 -0.55
N ASP A 80 6.70 1.93 -1.06
CA ASP A 80 6.83 3.13 -0.23
C ASP A 80 5.61 4.02 -0.45
N THR A 81 4.97 4.43 0.64
CA THR A 81 3.82 5.33 0.57
C THR A 81 4.25 6.76 0.24
N ASN A 82 5.52 7.08 0.42
CA ASN A 82 6.05 8.40 0.09
C ASN A 82 6.41 8.44 -1.39
N THR A 83 5.53 9.00 -2.20
CA THR A 83 5.74 9.13 -3.64
C THR A 83 6.25 10.50 -4.04
N SER A 84 6.44 11.39 -3.06
CA SER A 84 6.92 12.74 -3.29
C SER A 84 8.44 12.79 -3.35
N ASN A 85 8.98 13.73 -4.10
CA ASN A 85 10.41 14.01 -4.10
C ASN A 85 10.81 15.00 -3.02
N HIS A 86 9.86 15.46 -2.24
CA HIS A 86 10.12 16.42 -1.18
C HIS A 86 10.58 15.72 0.08
N TYR A 87 11.30 16.48 0.88
CA TYR A 87 11.70 16.02 2.19
C TYR A 87 10.48 15.96 3.10
N HIS A 88 10.32 14.87 3.82
CA HIS A 88 9.19 14.67 4.71
C HIS A 88 9.64 14.52 6.15
N PHE A 89 8.87 15.10 7.04
CA PHE A 89 9.07 14.91 8.46
C PHE A 89 8.29 13.69 8.93
N PHE A 90 8.68 13.20 10.07
CA PHE A 90 7.95 12.13 10.71
C PHE A 90 6.62 12.61 11.25
N CYS A 91 5.72 11.69 11.38
CA CYS A 91 4.49 11.96 12.08
C CYS A 91 4.76 12.11 13.57
#